data_0390d2cfc6fab7f97d8bef46a49cd358
#
_entry.id   0390d2cfc6fab7f97d8bef46a49cd358
#
_cell.length_a   1.000
_cell.length_b   1.000
_cell.length_c   1.000
_cell.angle_alpha   90.00
_cell.angle_beta   90.00
_cell.angle_gamma   90.00
#
_symmetry.space_group_name_H-M   'P 1'
#
loop_
_entity.id
_entity.type
_entity.pdbx_description
1 polymer ?
#
loop_
_entity_poly.entity_id
_entity_poly.type
_entity_poly.pdbx_seq_one_letter_code
_entity_poly.pdbx_strand_id
1 'polypeptide(L)'
;LDINAAVDLIDEFKDTTFAILKHNNACGLASRPTVLEAWNDALAGDPVSAFGGVLITNAVIDKAAAEEINKIFFEVIIAPDYDVDALEILGQKKNRIILVRKPAALPKKQFRSLLNGVLVQDRDLKVETPEELKTVTTKAPTAQEIEDMLFANKIVKNSKSNAIVLAKGKQLLASGVGQTSRVDALKQAIEKAKNYGFDLNGAVMASDAFFPFPDCVEIAGNEGVTAVIQ
;
A
#
# COMPACT_ATOMS: atom_id res chain seq x y z
N LEU A 1 11.62 -8.17 9.20
CA LEU A 1 10.49 -7.28 9.44
C LEU A 1 9.82 -6.85 8.13
N ASP A 2 10.59 -6.32 7.15
CA ASP A 2 10.04 -5.83 5.88
C ASP A 2 9.29 -6.90 5.07
N ILE A 3 9.83 -8.13 4.99
CA ILE A 3 9.17 -9.26 4.34
C ILE A 3 7.82 -9.58 5.02
N ASN A 4 7.77 -9.55 6.36
CA ASN A 4 6.53 -9.78 7.09
C ASN A 4 5.49 -8.70 6.78
N ALA A 5 5.90 -7.42 6.82
CA ALA A 5 5.01 -6.31 6.47
C ALA A 5 4.50 -6.40 5.03
N ALA A 6 5.37 -6.81 4.09
CA ALA A 6 4.98 -7.00 2.70
C ALA A 6 3.95 -8.12 2.53
N VAL A 7 4.15 -9.25 3.23
CA VAL A 7 3.22 -10.39 3.21
C VAL A 7 1.88 -10.03 3.87
N ASP A 8 1.91 -9.36 5.03
CA ASP A 8 0.69 -8.92 5.71
C ASP A 8 -0.14 -8.01 4.83
N LEU A 9 0.49 -7.05 4.15
CA LEU A 9 -0.18 -6.11 3.26
C LEU A 9 -0.77 -6.79 2.02
N ILE A 10 0.02 -7.60 1.29
CA ILE A 10 -0.42 -8.16 0.02
C ILE A 10 -1.57 -9.16 0.19
N ASP A 11 -1.68 -9.82 1.35
CA ASP A 11 -2.75 -10.79 1.65
C ASP A 11 -4.15 -10.17 1.72
N GLU A 12 -4.24 -8.86 1.86
CA GLU A 12 -5.52 -8.17 1.87
C GLU A 12 -6.11 -7.95 0.47
N PHE A 13 -5.32 -8.18 -0.59
CA PHE A 13 -5.72 -7.94 -1.97
C PHE A 13 -6.02 -9.24 -2.71
N LYS A 14 -7.18 -9.26 -3.39
CA LYS A 14 -7.61 -10.39 -4.23
C LYS A 14 -7.29 -10.18 -5.72
N ASP A 15 -7.39 -8.91 -6.16
CA ASP A 15 -7.03 -8.53 -7.53
C ASP A 15 -5.50 -8.64 -7.71
N THR A 16 -5.02 -8.76 -8.94
CA THR A 16 -3.59 -8.70 -9.24
C THR A 16 -3.03 -7.37 -8.74
N THR A 17 -2.17 -7.44 -7.73
CA THR A 17 -1.64 -6.29 -7.01
C THR A 17 -0.14 -6.38 -6.90
N PHE A 18 0.53 -5.25 -7.10
CA PHE A 18 1.95 -5.08 -6.86
C PHE A 18 2.18 -4.03 -5.78
N ALA A 19 3.01 -4.34 -4.79
CA ALA A 19 3.37 -3.43 -3.72
C ALA A 19 4.90 -3.26 -3.62
N ILE A 20 5.31 -2.04 -3.34
CA ILE A 20 6.69 -1.63 -3.08
C ILE A 20 6.73 -1.08 -1.67
N LEU A 21 7.53 -1.70 -0.80
CA LEU A 21 7.66 -1.29 0.59
C LEU A 21 9.07 -0.76 0.88
N LYS A 22 9.11 0.22 1.78
CA LYS A 22 10.35 0.75 2.35
C LYS A 22 10.15 0.97 3.84
N HIS A 23 11.04 0.39 4.67
CA HIS A 23 10.95 0.49 6.14
C HIS A 23 9.55 0.11 6.67
N ASN A 24 9.03 -1.03 6.23
CA ASN A 24 7.73 -1.62 6.57
C ASN A 24 6.48 -0.84 6.10
N ASN A 25 6.60 0.22 5.33
CA ASN A 25 5.47 0.98 4.80
C ASN A 25 5.44 0.90 3.27
N ALA A 26 4.24 0.88 2.70
CA ALA A 26 4.08 0.97 1.25
C ALA A 26 4.45 2.37 0.75
N CYS A 27 5.40 2.45 -0.17
CA CYS A 27 5.71 3.65 -0.93
C CYS A 27 5.09 3.63 -2.33
N GLY A 28 4.70 2.46 -2.81
CA GLY A 28 3.95 2.29 -4.05
C GLY A 28 3.06 1.05 -3.96
N LEU A 29 1.84 1.14 -4.49
CA LEU A 29 0.92 0.00 -4.58
C LEU A 29 -0.15 0.28 -5.63
N ALA A 30 -0.41 -0.71 -6.47
CA ALA A 30 -1.51 -0.64 -7.43
C ALA A 30 -2.09 -2.03 -7.73
N SER A 31 -3.41 -2.07 -8.00
CA SER A 31 -4.10 -3.25 -8.51
C SER A 31 -4.50 -3.02 -9.96
N ARG A 32 -4.07 -3.92 -10.88
CA ARG A 32 -4.29 -3.81 -12.32
C ARG A 32 -4.57 -5.19 -12.92
N PRO A 33 -5.07 -5.25 -14.16
CA PRO A 33 -5.29 -6.54 -14.85
C PRO A 33 -4.01 -7.37 -15.00
N THR A 34 -2.86 -6.75 -15.20
CA THR A 34 -1.56 -7.43 -15.39
C THR A 34 -0.54 -7.01 -14.32
N VAL A 35 0.46 -7.87 -14.07
CA VAL A 35 1.55 -7.57 -13.13
C VAL A 35 2.39 -6.40 -13.62
N LEU A 36 2.60 -6.29 -14.93
CA LEU A 36 3.36 -5.20 -15.53
C LEU A 36 2.68 -3.84 -15.29
N GLU A 37 1.37 -3.75 -15.54
CA GLU A 37 0.62 -2.52 -15.27
C GLU A 37 0.61 -2.19 -13.77
N ALA A 38 0.39 -3.20 -12.91
CA ALA A 38 0.42 -3.01 -11.46
C ALA A 38 1.80 -2.53 -10.97
N TRP A 39 2.89 -3.07 -11.52
CA TRP A 39 4.25 -2.62 -11.25
C TRP A 39 4.47 -1.16 -11.65
N ASN A 40 4.11 -0.81 -12.88
CA ASN A 40 4.35 0.54 -13.41
C ASN A 40 3.62 1.60 -12.57
N ASP A 41 2.35 1.35 -12.23
CA ASP A 41 1.55 2.26 -11.43
C ASP A 41 1.97 2.28 -9.95
N ALA A 42 2.41 1.15 -9.39
CA ALA A 42 2.99 1.11 -8.06
C ALA A 42 4.29 1.94 -7.99
N LEU A 43 5.17 1.78 -8.98
CA LEU A 43 6.42 2.54 -9.05
C LEU A 43 6.19 4.05 -9.18
N ALA A 44 5.15 4.46 -9.92
CA ALA A 44 4.81 5.86 -10.09
C ALA A 44 4.47 6.58 -8.77
N GLY A 45 3.98 5.85 -7.75
CA GLY A 45 3.63 6.41 -6.45
C GLY A 45 4.80 7.03 -5.69
N ASP A 46 5.99 6.42 -5.77
CA ASP A 46 7.23 6.97 -5.17
C ASP A 46 8.45 6.26 -5.77
N PRO A 47 8.89 6.65 -6.96
CA PRO A 47 10.03 6.01 -7.63
C PRO A 47 11.36 6.21 -6.91
N VAL A 48 11.47 7.24 -6.08
CA VAL A 48 12.68 7.53 -5.29
C VAL A 48 12.82 6.57 -4.12
N SER A 49 11.75 6.39 -3.32
CA SER A 49 11.76 5.46 -2.18
C SER A 49 11.80 3.99 -2.62
N ALA A 50 11.33 3.67 -3.84
CA ALA A 50 11.35 2.33 -4.40
C ALA A 50 12.78 1.76 -4.54
N PHE A 51 13.78 2.62 -4.69
CA PHE A 51 15.19 2.20 -4.75
C PHE A 51 15.63 1.49 -3.46
N GLY A 52 16.10 0.25 -3.59
CA GLY A 52 16.47 -0.60 -2.45
C GLY A 52 15.25 -1.05 -1.62
N GLY A 53 14.07 -1.11 -2.22
CA GLY A 53 12.84 -1.54 -1.57
C GLY A 53 12.67 -3.05 -1.50
N VAL A 54 11.61 -3.46 -0.83
CA VAL A 54 11.05 -4.82 -0.81
C VAL A 54 9.83 -4.83 -1.72
N LEU A 55 9.87 -5.66 -2.73
CA LEU A 55 8.86 -5.82 -3.78
C LEU A 55 8.01 -7.04 -3.50
N ILE A 56 6.70 -6.95 -3.68
CA ILE A 56 5.81 -8.09 -3.54
C ILE A 56 4.62 -7.99 -4.48
N THR A 57 4.21 -9.13 -5.02
CA THR A 57 2.96 -9.29 -5.78
C THR A 57 2.25 -10.58 -5.39
N ASN A 58 0.94 -10.61 -5.58
CA ASN A 58 0.11 -11.82 -5.41
C ASN A 58 -0.10 -12.60 -6.71
N ALA A 59 0.58 -12.22 -7.79
CA ALA A 59 0.49 -12.88 -9.09
C ALA A 59 1.87 -13.34 -9.59
N VAL A 60 1.87 -14.24 -10.57
CA VAL A 60 3.11 -14.75 -11.20
C VAL A 60 3.81 -13.62 -11.94
N ILE A 61 5.12 -13.48 -11.75
CA ILE A 61 5.92 -12.48 -12.48
C ILE A 61 6.33 -13.07 -13.82
N ASP A 62 5.84 -12.45 -14.88
CA ASP A 62 6.19 -12.77 -16.26
C ASP A 62 7.47 -12.04 -16.72
N LYS A 63 7.93 -12.40 -17.93
CA LYS A 63 9.12 -11.79 -18.54
C LYS A 63 9.01 -10.27 -18.67
N ALA A 64 7.85 -9.77 -19.14
CA ALA A 64 7.67 -8.35 -19.40
C ALA A 64 7.75 -7.53 -18.11
N ALA A 65 7.12 -7.99 -17.03
CA ALA A 65 7.23 -7.37 -15.73
C ALA A 65 8.67 -7.45 -15.18
N ALA A 66 9.34 -8.59 -15.34
CA ALA A 66 10.72 -8.76 -14.87
C ALA A 66 11.70 -7.81 -15.57
N GLU A 67 11.54 -7.54 -16.87
CA GLU A 67 12.36 -6.59 -17.63
C GLU A 67 12.23 -5.17 -17.08
N GLU A 68 11.01 -4.71 -16.73
CA GLU A 68 10.79 -3.40 -16.16
C GLU A 68 11.30 -3.32 -14.69
N ILE A 69 10.99 -4.33 -13.87
CA ILE A 69 11.47 -4.43 -12.49
C ILE A 69 13.01 -4.42 -12.43
N ASN A 70 13.66 -5.06 -13.39
CA ASN A 70 15.13 -5.15 -13.45
C ASN A 70 15.84 -3.80 -13.63
N LYS A 71 15.12 -2.76 -14.09
CA LYS A 71 15.68 -1.42 -14.31
C LYS A 71 16.05 -0.71 -13.01
N ILE A 72 15.41 -1.05 -11.89
CA ILE A 72 15.74 -0.46 -10.58
C ILE A 72 16.55 -1.43 -9.72
N PHE A 73 17.23 -0.89 -8.72
CA PHE A 73 17.79 -1.69 -7.64
C PHE A 73 16.72 -1.97 -6.59
N PHE A 74 16.59 -3.24 -6.21
CA PHE A 74 15.77 -3.69 -5.07
C PHE A 74 16.54 -4.76 -4.28
N GLU A 75 16.21 -4.92 -3.00
CA GLU A 75 16.86 -5.92 -2.14
C GLU A 75 16.13 -7.27 -2.19
N VAL A 76 14.80 -7.24 -2.09
CA VAL A 76 13.96 -8.44 -2.02
C VAL A 76 12.81 -8.32 -3.01
N ILE A 77 12.49 -9.42 -3.69
CA ILE A 77 11.26 -9.57 -4.45
C ILE A 77 10.54 -10.86 -4.06
N ILE A 78 9.22 -10.78 -3.88
CA ILE A 78 8.39 -11.88 -3.40
C ILE A 78 7.21 -12.05 -4.36
N ALA A 79 7.01 -13.26 -4.87
CA ALA A 79 5.87 -13.61 -5.71
C ALA A 79 5.44 -15.06 -5.44
N PRO A 80 4.20 -15.45 -5.81
CA PRO A 80 3.78 -16.85 -5.72
C PRO A 80 4.58 -17.76 -6.65
N ASP A 81 4.98 -17.24 -7.83
CA ASP A 81 5.84 -17.93 -8.79
C ASP A 81 6.45 -16.93 -9.77
N TYR A 82 7.35 -17.41 -10.63
CA TYR A 82 8.07 -16.64 -11.65
C TYR A 82 8.18 -17.48 -12.92
N ASP A 83 7.94 -16.87 -14.07
CA ASP A 83 8.28 -17.53 -15.34
C ASP A 83 9.81 -17.76 -15.44
N VAL A 84 10.22 -18.76 -16.19
CA VAL A 84 11.65 -19.13 -16.35
C VAL A 84 12.49 -17.92 -16.80
N ASP A 85 12.03 -17.22 -17.84
CA ASP A 85 12.69 -16.02 -18.37
C ASP A 85 12.76 -14.91 -17.31
N ALA A 86 11.71 -14.76 -16.49
CA ALA A 86 11.68 -13.78 -15.41
C ALA A 86 12.73 -14.06 -14.34
N LEU A 87 12.89 -15.33 -13.94
CA LEU A 87 13.94 -15.74 -13.00
C LEU A 87 15.35 -15.49 -13.55
N GLU A 88 15.58 -15.77 -14.84
CA GLU A 88 16.86 -15.50 -15.48
C GLU A 88 17.21 -14.00 -15.47
N ILE A 89 16.24 -13.13 -15.79
CA ILE A 89 16.41 -11.68 -15.79
C ILE A 89 16.69 -11.15 -14.39
N LEU A 90 15.86 -11.49 -13.41
CA LEU A 90 15.98 -11.00 -12.05
C LEU A 90 17.21 -11.54 -11.32
N GLY A 91 17.64 -12.77 -11.65
CA GLY A 91 18.79 -13.45 -11.07
C GLY A 91 20.16 -12.93 -11.55
N GLN A 92 20.22 -12.07 -12.56
CA GLN A 92 21.48 -11.53 -13.07
C GLN A 92 22.29 -10.72 -12.04
N LYS A 93 21.62 -10.15 -11.03
CA LYS A 93 22.28 -9.36 -9.98
C LYS A 93 22.40 -10.18 -8.69
N LYS A 94 23.62 -10.56 -8.30
CA LYS A 94 23.93 -11.50 -7.22
C LYS A 94 23.43 -11.12 -5.82
N ASN A 95 23.19 -9.82 -5.56
CA ASN A 95 22.82 -9.33 -4.22
C ASN A 95 21.30 -9.24 -4.02
N ARG A 96 20.50 -9.69 -4.98
CA ARG A 96 19.04 -9.72 -4.88
C ARG A 96 18.57 -10.99 -4.18
N ILE A 97 17.55 -10.86 -3.37
CA ILE A 97 16.85 -11.98 -2.72
C ILE A 97 15.53 -12.20 -3.47
N ILE A 98 15.40 -13.32 -4.16
CA ILE A 98 14.21 -13.71 -4.90
C ILE A 98 13.52 -14.82 -4.11
N LEU A 99 12.28 -14.57 -3.67
CA LEU A 99 11.52 -15.47 -2.81
C LEU A 99 10.25 -15.95 -3.50
N VAL A 100 10.03 -17.26 -3.51
CA VAL A 100 8.75 -17.86 -3.89
C VAL A 100 7.91 -18.00 -2.62
N ARG A 101 6.74 -17.36 -2.63
CA ARG A 101 5.80 -17.41 -1.52
C ARG A 101 4.99 -18.70 -1.58
N LYS A 102 5.16 -19.56 -0.58
CA LYS A 102 4.33 -20.76 -0.44
C LYS A 102 2.98 -20.41 0.22
N PRO A 103 1.88 -21.04 -0.21
CA PRO A 103 0.60 -20.91 0.48
C PRO A 103 0.74 -21.34 1.94
N ALA A 104 0.51 -20.42 2.85
CA ALA A 104 0.50 -20.68 4.28
C ALA A 104 -0.46 -19.72 4.97
N ALA A 105 -1.27 -20.22 5.89
CA ALA A 105 -2.09 -19.38 6.73
C ALA A 105 -1.21 -18.60 7.70
N LEU A 106 -1.45 -17.30 7.82
CA LEU A 106 -0.78 -16.48 8.80
C LEU A 106 -1.22 -16.88 10.24
N PRO A 107 -0.32 -16.82 11.22
CA PRO A 107 -0.68 -17.10 12.61
C PRO A 107 -1.78 -16.15 13.08
N LYS A 108 -2.75 -16.68 13.84
CA LYS A 108 -3.86 -15.87 14.39
C LYS A 108 -3.41 -14.87 15.46
N LYS A 109 -2.23 -15.09 16.05
CA LYS A 109 -1.68 -14.22 17.10
C LYS A 109 -0.34 -13.63 16.68
N GLN A 110 -0.12 -12.40 17.12
CA GLN A 110 1.16 -11.69 17.01
C GLN A 110 1.77 -11.53 18.39
N PHE A 111 3.10 -11.60 18.44
CA PHE A 111 3.89 -11.47 19.64
C PHE A 111 4.88 -10.32 19.48
N ARG A 112 5.02 -9.52 20.51
CA ARG A 112 6.02 -8.46 20.57
C ARG A 112 6.75 -8.50 21.90
N SER A 113 8.08 -8.60 21.87
CA SER A 113 8.89 -8.50 23.08
C SER A 113 8.84 -7.10 23.66
N LEU A 114 8.72 -7.01 24.96
CA LEU A 114 8.84 -5.80 25.76
C LEU A 114 9.79 -6.08 26.91
N LEU A 115 10.60 -5.11 27.29
CA LEU A 115 11.49 -5.16 28.45
C LEU A 115 11.70 -6.58 29.04
N ASN A 116 10.84 -6.99 29.98
CA ASN A 116 10.87 -8.29 30.68
C ASN A 116 9.62 -9.16 30.38
N GLY A 117 8.88 -8.86 29.32
CA GLY A 117 7.64 -9.56 28.99
C GLY A 117 7.39 -9.66 27.48
N VAL A 118 6.21 -10.17 27.14
CA VAL A 118 5.72 -10.30 25.77
C VAL A 118 4.31 -9.77 25.68
N LEU A 119 4.07 -8.87 24.75
CA LEU A 119 2.70 -8.53 24.31
C LEU A 119 2.19 -9.59 23.35
N VAL A 120 0.95 -10.02 23.59
CA VAL A 120 0.23 -10.95 22.71
C VAL A 120 -1.06 -10.30 22.31
N GLN A 121 -1.33 -10.26 21.01
CA GLN A 121 -2.61 -9.78 20.48
C GLN A 121 -3.08 -10.66 19.33
N ASP A 122 -4.37 -10.64 19.07
CA ASP A 122 -4.92 -11.23 17.86
C ASP A 122 -4.47 -10.42 16.66
N ARG A 123 -4.12 -11.13 15.57
CA ARG A 123 -3.82 -10.45 14.30
C ARG A 123 -5.08 -9.83 13.75
N ASP A 124 -5.01 -8.58 13.32
CA ASP A 124 -6.10 -7.93 12.61
C ASP A 124 -6.20 -8.50 11.18
N LEU A 125 -7.10 -9.45 11.01
CA LEU A 125 -7.40 -10.08 9.71
C LEU A 125 -8.70 -9.54 9.11
N LYS A 126 -9.32 -8.53 9.74
CA LYS A 126 -10.55 -7.96 9.22
C LYS A 126 -10.27 -7.14 7.97
N VAL A 127 -11.03 -7.39 6.91
CA VAL A 127 -11.10 -6.57 5.71
C VAL A 127 -12.54 -6.08 5.60
N GLU A 128 -12.73 -4.78 5.64
CA GLU A 128 -14.05 -4.15 5.54
C GLU A 128 -14.67 -4.41 4.17
N THR A 129 -16.01 -4.53 4.18
CA THR A 129 -16.83 -4.67 2.96
C THR A 129 -17.66 -3.40 2.72
N PRO A 130 -18.17 -3.18 1.50
CA PRO A 130 -19.02 -2.02 1.22
C PRO A 130 -20.24 -1.91 2.14
N GLU A 131 -20.82 -3.05 2.55
CA GLU A 131 -22.02 -3.13 3.39
C GLU A 131 -21.78 -2.70 4.85
N GLU A 132 -20.53 -2.73 5.30
CA GLU A 132 -20.13 -2.31 6.65
C GLU A 132 -19.88 -0.81 6.72
N LEU A 133 -19.77 -0.12 5.59
CA LEU A 133 -19.53 1.32 5.55
C LEU A 133 -20.80 2.10 5.87
N LYS A 134 -20.67 3.10 6.73
CA LYS A 134 -21.75 4.01 7.10
C LYS A 134 -21.44 5.41 6.61
N THR A 135 -22.27 5.93 5.70
CA THR A 135 -22.18 7.35 5.31
C THR A 135 -22.65 8.24 6.45
N VAL A 136 -21.78 9.14 6.90
CA VAL A 136 -22.07 10.09 8.01
C VAL A 136 -22.21 11.54 7.52
N THR A 137 -21.99 11.78 6.23
CA THR A 137 -22.12 13.09 5.57
C THR A 137 -23.40 13.18 4.74
N THR A 138 -23.79 14.38 4.33
CA THR A 138 -24.97 14.59 3.48
C THR A 138 -24.84 13.94 2.10
N LYS A 139 -23.64 14.00 1.53
CA LYS A 139 -23.34 13.38 0.22
C LYS A 139 -22.80 11.97 0.44
N ALA A 140 -23.45 10.99 -0.18
CA ALA A 140 -22.95 9.62 -0.21
C ALA A 140 -21.83 9.47 -1.24
N PRO A 141 -20.84 8.59 -0.99
CA PRO A 141 -19.81 8.27 -1.97
C PRO A 141 -20.39 7.49 -3.15
N THR A 142 -19.76 7.62 -4.31
CA THR A 142 -20.03 6.81 -5.49
C THR A 142 -19.47 5.39 -5.31
N ALA A 143 -19.89 4.44 -6.17
CA ALA A 143 -19.37 3.07 -6.13
C ALA A 143 -17.84 3.02 -6.35
N GLN A 144 -17.30 3.87 -7.25
CA GLN A 144 -15.86 3.96 -7.48
C GLN A 144 -15.11 4.52 -6.27
N GLU A 145 -15.66 5.54 -5.62
CA GLU A 145 -15.06 6.08 -4.38
C GLU A 145 -15.07 5.04 -3.25
N ILE A 146 -16.10 4.19 -3.16
CA ILE A 146 -16.13 3.09 -2.19
C ILE A 146 -15.03 2.07 -2.47
N GLU A 147 -14.85 1.65 -3.72
CA GLU A 147 -13.76 0.74 -4.09
C GLU A 147 -12.38 1.32 -3.75
N ASP A 148 -12.16 2.59 -4.10
CA ASP A 148 -10.90 3.28 -3.84
C ASP A 148 -10.66 3.51 -2.34
N MET A 149 -11.71 3.82 -1.56
CA MET A 149 -11.62 3.93 -0.10
C MET A 149 -11.27 2.60 0.56
N LEU A 150 -11.90 1.49 0.14
CA LEU A 150 -11.59 0.17 0.67
C LEU A 150 -10.17 -0.29 0.28
N PHE A 151 -9.72 0.06 -0.93
CA PHE A 151 -8.34 -0.13 -1.34
C PHE A 151 -7.37 0.66 -0.46
N ALA A 152 -7.62 1.96 -0.25
CA ALA A 152 -6.79 2.82 0.59
C ALA A 152 -6.79 2.40 2.06
N ASN A 153 -7.93 1.88 2.57
CA ASN A 153 -8.08 1.42 3.94
C ASN A 153 -7.16 0.23 4.26
N LYS A 154 -6.99 -0.70 3.32
CA LYS A 154 -6.04 -1.82 3.46
C LYS A 154 -4.60 -1.32 3.60
N ILE A 155 -4.24 -0.28 2.85
CA ILE A 155 -2.89 0.29 2.90
C ILE A 155 -2.67 1.04 4.21
N VAL A 156 -3.60 1.90 4.63
CA VAL A 156 -3.44 2.69 5.86
C VAL A 156 -3.42 1.82 7.10
N LYS A 157 -4.22 0.77 7.16
CA LYS A 157 -4.21 -0.26 8.22
C LYS A 157 -2.82 -0.87 8.42
N ASN A 158 -2.09 -1.11 7.33
CA ASN A 158 -0.74 -1.68 7.34
C ASN A 158 0.37 -0.62 7.42
N SER A 159 0.03 0.62 7.73
CA SER A 159 0.96 1.75 7.79
C SER A 159 1.29 2.15 9.23
N LYS A 160 2.44 2.77 9.43
CA LYS A 160 2.85 3.29 10.74
C LYS A 160 2.01 4.52 11.11
N SER A 161 1.30 4.46 12.23
CA SER A 161 0.48 5.55 12.79
C SER A 161 1.31 6.80 13.17
N ASN A 162 0.80 8.03 13.11
CA ASN A 162 -0.41 8.41 12.38
C ASN A 162 -0.17 8.30 10.90
N ALA A 163 -1.15 7.79 10.16
CA ALA A 163 -1.03 7.57 8.74
C ALA A 163 -2.23 8.11 7.96
N ILE A 164 -1.94 8.66 6.79
CA ILE A 164 -2.90 9.06 5.76
C ILE A 164 -2.48 8.43 4.44
N VAL A 165 -3.43 7.88 3.73
CA VAL A 165 -3.27 7.33 2.38
C VAL A 165 -4.18 8.06 1.41
N LEU A 166 -3.63 8.53 0.30
CA LEU A 166 -4.36 9.09 -0.83
C LEU A 166 -4.35 8.10 -1.98
N ALA A 167 -5.52 7.78 -2.51
CA ALA A 167 -5.66 6.80 -3.58
C ALA A 167 -6.70 7.23 -4.62
N LYS A 168 -6.55 6.70 -5.85
CA LYS A 168 -7.52 6.86 -6.94
C LYS A 168 -7.36 5.73 -7.94
N GLY A 169 -8.47 5.14 -8.38
CA GLY A 169 -8.45 4.06 -9.37
C GLY A 169 -7.62 2.86 -8.92
N LYS A 170 -7.70 2.46 -7.65
CA LYS A 170 -6.89 1.38 -7.05
C LYS A 170 -5.37 1.56 -7.23
N GLN A 171 -4.91 2.81 -7.12
CA GLN A 171 -3.50 3.17 -7.09
C GLN A 171 -3.22 4.04 -5.87
N LEU A 172 -2.18 3.72 -5.14
CA LEU A 172 -1.61 4.58 -4.09
C LEU A 172 -0.96 5.80 -4.77
N LEU A 173 -1.54 6.98 -4.58
CA LEU A 173 -0.98 8.23 -5.08
C LEU A 173 0.14 8.73 -4.18
N ALA A 174 -0.09 8.71 -2.88
CA ALA A 174 0.90 9.00 -1.85
C ALA A 174 0.42 8.59 -0.46
N SER A 175 1.35 8.48 0.46
CA SER A 175 1.07 8.30 1.88
C SER A 175 1.95 9.20 2.74
N GLY A 176 1.38 9.67 3.85
CA GLY A 176 2.13 10.25 4.96
C GLY A 176 2.02 9.31 6.16
N VAL A 177 3.14 8.87 6.71
CA VAL A 177 3.19 7.80 7.70
C VAL A 177 4.10 8.13 8.87
N GLY A 178 3.78 7.60 10.06
CA GLY A 178 4.63 7.70 11.24
C GLY A 178 4.73 9.10 11.83
N GLN A 179 3.74 9.96 11.56
CA GLN A 179 3.74 11.33 12.06
C GLN A 179 3.12 11.44 13.45
N THR A 180 3.58 12.39 14.25
CA THR A 180 2.99 12.68 15.57
C THR A 180 1.65 13.39 15.48
N SER A 181 1.40 14.08 14.36
CA SER A 181 0.14 14.76 14.04
C SER A 181 -0.46 14.17 12.76
N ARG A 182 -1.79 13.96 12.78
CA ARG A 182 -2.52 13.47 11.58
C ARG A 182 -2.54 14.53 10.46
N VAL A 183 -2.59 15.80 10.84
CA VAL A 183 -2.50 16.92 9.87
C VAL A 183 -1.15 16.91 9.16
N ASP A 184 -0.06 16.61 9.85
CA ASP A 184 1.27 16.52 9.23
C ASP A 184 1.37 15.31 8.30
N ALA A 185 0.75 14.17 8.67
CA ALA A 185 0.67 13.02 7.78
C ALA A 185 -0.09 13.36 6.49
N LEU A 186 -1.22 14.09 6.60
CA LEU A 186 -1.97 14.55 5.43
C LEU A 186 -1.16 15.51 4.55
N LYS A 187 -0.55 16.54 5.14
CA LYS A 187 0.28 17.50 4.40
C LYS A 187 1.43 16.81 3.67
N GLN A 188 2.09 15.87 4.33
CA GLN A 188 3.15 15.06 3.72
C GLN A 188 2.64 14.25 2.53
N ALA A 189 1.45 13.61 2.65
CA ALA A 189 0.86 12.85 1.55
C ALA A 189 0.50 13.75 0.36
N ILE A 190 -0.11 14.93 0.61
CA ILE A 190 -0.47 15.89 -0.43
C ILE A 190 0.79 16.40 -1.16
N GLU A 191 1.79 16.84 -0.42
CA GLU A 191 3.05 17.33 -0.99
C GLU A 191 3.72 16.26 -1.85
N LYS A 192 3.78 15.03 -1.35
CA LYS A 192 4.36 13.90 -2.06
C LYS A 192 3.60 13.60 -3.37
N ALA A 193 2.27 13.54 -3.34
CA ALA A 193 1.45 13.33 -4.52
C ALA A 193 1.72 14.40 -5.59
N LYS A 194 1.75 15.67 -5.19
CA LYS A 194 2.05 16.79 -6.09
C LYS A 194 3.46 16.72 -6.69
N ASN A 195 4.45 16.34 -5.88
CA ASN A 195 5.84 16.21 -6.33
C ASN A 195 6.02 15.13 -7.39
N TYR A 196 5.18 14.09 -7.38
CA TYR A 196 5.17 13.05 -8.41
C TYR A 196 4.13 13.30 -9.51
N GLY A 197 3.51 14.48 -9.55
CA GLY A 197 2.64 14.92 -10.64
C GLY A 197 1.22 14.36 -10.59
N PHE A 198 0.78 13.84 -9.45
CA PHE A 198 -0.59 13.34 -9.30
C PHE A 198 -1.59 14.48 -9.11
N ASP A 199 -2.70 14.38 -9.83
CA ASP A 199 -3.89 15.20 -9.63
C ASP A 199 -4.78 14.55 -8.56
N LEU A 200 -5.04 15.28 -7.48
CA LEU A 200 -5.86 14.81 -6.37
C LEU A 200 -7.37 15.04 -6.57
N ASN A 201 -7.78 15.69 -7.68
CA ASN A 201 -9.20 15.84 -7.99
C ASN A 201 -9.88 14.47 -8.16
N GLY A 202 -10.90 14.20 -7.35
CA GLY A 202 -11.59 12.91 -7.33
C GLY A 202 -10.82 11.78 -6.65
N ALA A 203 -9.70 12.06 -5.98
CA ALA A 203 -9.03 11.10 -5.12
C ALA A 203 -9.82 10.84 -3.84
N VAL A 204 -9.50 9.73 -3.16
CA VAL A 204 -10.02 9.39 -1.84
C VAL A 204 -8.92 9.44 -0.79
N MET A 205 -9.29 9.63 0.47
CA MET A 205 -8.41 9.63 1.62
C MET A 205 -8.81 8.52 2.61
N ALA A 206 -7.83 7.76 3.08
CA ALA A 206 -8.00 6.85 4.22
C ALA A 206 -7.12 7.28 5.39
N SER A 207 -7.66 7.17 6.60
CA SER A 207 -6.96 7.47 7.86
C SER A 207 -6.93 6.23 8.76
N ASP A 208 -5.81 6.01 9.44
CA ASP A 208 -5.63 4.90 10.39
C ASP A 208 -6.47 5.04 11.67
N ALA A 209 -7.09 6.21 11.91
CA ALA A 209 -8.02 6.46 12.99
C ALA A 209 -8.89 7.70 12.71
N PHE A 210 -9.89 7.96 13.59
CA PHE A 210 -10.84 9.06 13.46
C PHE A 210 -10.17 10.44 13.48
N PHE A 211 -10.86 11.42 12.89
CA PHE A 211 -10.45 12.83 12.91
C PHE A 211 -11.08 13.53 14.13
N PRO A 212 -10.27 14.01 15.09
CA PRO A 212 -10.81 14.74 16.24
C PRO A 212 -11.28 16.15 15.88
N PHE A 213 -10.83 16.70 14.75
CA PHE A 213 -11.14 18.04 14.24
C PHE A 213 -11.43 18.00 12.73
N PRO A 214 -12.15 18.99 12.17
CA PRO A 214 -12.48 19.02 10.75
C PRO A 214 -11.31 19.38 9.83
N ASP A 215 -10.21 19.85 10.37
CA ASP A 215 -9.05 20.40 9.65
C ASP A 215 -8.52 19.47 8.55
N CYS A 216 -8.36 18.18 8.83
CA CYS A 216 -7.89 17.23 7.83
C CYS A 216 -8.87 17.08 6.66
N VAL A 217 -10.18 17.05 6.96
CA VAL A 217 -11.21 16.93 5.92
C VAL A 217 -11.29 18.21 5.08
N GLU A 218 -11.16 19.39 5.70
CA GLU A 218 -11.14 20.67 5.01
C GLU A 218 -9.91 20.81 4.10
N ILE A 219 -8.72 20.47 4.61
CA ILE A 219 -7.48 20.51 3.82
C ILE A 219 -7.59 19.55 2.62
N ALA A 220 -8.03 18.31 2.85
CA ALA A 220 -8.17 17.32 1.79
C ALA A 220 -9.20 17.75 0.72
N GLY A 221 -10.34 18.29 1.15
CA GLY A 221 -11.38 18.80 0.27
C GLY A 221 -10.89 19.97 -0.62
N ASN A 222 -10.09 20.89 -0.05
CA ASN A 222 -9.49 22.00 -0.81
C ASN A 222 -8.49 21.51 -1.87
N GLU A 223 -7.94 20.32 -1.72
CA GLU A 223 -7.03 19.68 -2.68
C GLU A 223 -7.75 18.79 -3.70
N GLY A 224 -9.10 18.71 -3.64
CA GLY A 224 -9.90 17.96 -4.59
C GLY A 224 -10.25 16.53 -4.18
N VAL A 225 -9.90 16.11 -2.95
CA VAL A 225 -10.32 14.82 -2.39
C VAL A 225 -11.84 14.84 -2.18
N THR A 226 -12.53 13.81 -2.68
CA THR A 226 -14.00 13.77 -2.72
C THR A 226 -14.65 12.84 -1.71
N ALA A 227 -13.90 11.85 -1.21
CA ALA A 227 -14.42 10.91 -0.21
C ALA A 227 -13.32 10.54 0.81
N VAL A 228 -13.76 10.20 2.03
CA VAL A 228 -12.89 9.90 3.17
C VAL A 228 -13.40 8.68 3.92
N ILE A 229 -12.50 7.76 4.28
CA ILE A 229 -12.75 6.64 5.20
C ILE A 229 -11.84 6.76 6.43
N GLN A 230 -12.41 6.44 7.63
CA GLN A 230 -11.68 6.48 8.90
C GLN A 230 -12.18 5.41 9.86
#